data_705eec82813fbe992c61189bdd8cc876
#
_entry.id   705eec82813fbe992c61189bdd8cc876
#
_cell.length_a   1.000
_cell.length_b   1.000
_cell.length_c   1.000
_cell.angle_alpha   90.00
_cell.angle_beta   90.00
_cell.angle_gamma   90.00
#
_symmetry.space_group_name_H-M   'P 1'
#
loop_
_entity.id
_entity.type
_entity.pdbx_description
1 polymer ?
#
loop_
_entity_poly.entity_id
_entity_poly.type
_entity_poly.pdbx_seq_one_letter_code
_entity_poly.pdbx_strand_id
1 'polypeptide(L)'
;MQFRTQIPILKSNSPIDYNSKIFSFGSCFAENMAQKFDYFKFQNETNPFGIIFNPVSIERIIRRVVEQKLFTEKDVFFHNERWHCFEAHSDLSNWDREELLETLNKAIEVTKHQLKDSSHIIITYGTSWIYRNVESEQIVANCHKVPQKQFSKELLLVDVIQKSIQNTIDLIRSINSNAQFIFTVSPVRHIKDGFIENQLSKSHLFAALHSILKSKIYNLKSDYFPSYEIMMDELRDYRFYGEDMLHPNQMAIDYIWKLFSENYILPESILIMQEVDEIQKSLRHRSFNPESEQHQKFLAKLQQKIKSLGEKLPHIKF
;
A
#
# COMPACT_ATOMS: atom_id res chain seq x y z
N MET A 1 -24.40 4.75 -27.02
CA MET A 1 -23.76 3.43 -27.10
C MET A 1 -22.56 3.48 -26.16
N GLN A 2 -22.44 2.54 -25.23
CA GLN A 2 -21.32 2.47 -24.27
C GLN A 2 -20.27 1.51 -24.83
N PHE A 3 -19.04 1.98 -25.04
CA PHE A 3 -17.95 1.17 -25.63
C PHE A 3 -17.04 0.49 -24.60
N ARG A 4 -17.33 0.65 -23.32
CA ARG A 4 -16.62 -0.02 -22.21
C ARG A 4 -17.59 -0.42 -21.11
N THR A 5 -17.26 -1.47 -20.39
CA THR A 5 -17.88 -1.79 -19.10
C THR A 5 -17.25 -0.94 -18.01
N GLN A 6 -18.04 -0.56 -17.02
CA GLN A 6 -17.54 0.12 -15.81
C GLN A 6 -17.80 -0.78 -14.60
N ILE A 7 -16.80 -0.92 -13.77
CA ILE A 7 -16.93 -1.67 -12.52
C ILE A 7 -17.77 -0.86 -11.53
N PRO A 8 -18.92 -1.40 -11.07
CA PRO A 8 -19.69 -0.73 -10.04
C PRO A 8 -18.97 -0.78 -8.70
N ILE A 9 -18.57 0.38 -8.18
CA ILE A 9 -17.87 0.49 -6.89
C ILE A 9 -18.89 1.04 -5.88
N LEU A 10 -19.04 0.33 -4.76
CA LEU A 10 -19.87 0.81 -3.66
C LEU A 10 -19.11 1.92 -2.91
N LYS A 11 -19.86 2.97 -2.57
CA LYS A 11 -19.32 4.03 -1.71
C LYS A 11 -19.02 3.47 -0.33
N SER A 12 -17.87 3.86 0.23
CA SER A 12 -17.51 3.49 1.60
C SER A 12 -18.49 4.10 2.60
N ASN A 13 -18.88 3.31 3.60
CA ASN A 13 -19.66 3.78 4.74
C ASN A 13 -18.81 4.58 5.74
N SER A 14 -17.50 4.54 5.60
CA SER A 14 -16.54 5.27 6.42
C SER A 14 -15.53 5.93 5.48
N PRO A 15 -15.91 7.05 4.82
CA PRO A 15 -15.05 7.71 3.86
C PRO A 15 -13.86 8.40 4.55
N ILE A 16 -12.74 8.43 3.84
CA ILE A 16 -11.50 9.09 4.26
C ILE A 16 -11.65 10.61 4.13
N ASP A 17 -11.21 11.33 5.14
CA ASP A 17 -11.09 12.80 5.15
C ASP A 17 -9.66 13.24 5.49
N TYR A 18 -9.41 14.55 5.57
CA TYR A 18 -8.09 15.10 5.92
C TYR A 18 -7.70 14.92 7.39
N ASN A 19 -8.62 14.53 8.28
CA ASN A 19 -8.32 14.15 9.66
C ASN A 19 -8.02 12.66 9.79
N SER A 20 -8.33 11.90 8.75
CA SER A 20 -8.08 10.45 8.71
C SER A 20 -6.58 10.17 8.69
N LYS A 21 -6.14 9.23 9.54
CA LYS A 21 -4.79 8.68 9.52
C LYS A 21 -4.83 7.35 8.79
N ILE A 22 -4.12 7.27 7.67
CA ILE A 22 -4.12 6.13 6.77
C ILE A 22 -2.84 5.33 6.98
N PHE A 23 -2.98 4.04 7.14
CA PHE A 23 -1.84 3.13 7.19
C PHE A 23 -1.97 2.04 6.11
N SER A 24 -0.94 1.84 5.30
CA SER A 24 -0.99 0.92 4.17
C SER A 24 0.10 -0.14 4.23
N PHE A 25 -0.28 -1.40 3.92
CA PHE A 25 0.65 -2.48 3.67
C PHE A 25 0.41 -3.09 2.30
N GLY A 26 1.46 -3.57 1.68
CA GLY A 26 1.28 -4.45 0.54
C GLY A 26 2.29 -4.30 -0.59
N SER A 27 1.81 -4.58 -1.80
CA SER A 27 2.59 -4.60 -3.02
C SER A 27 3.03 -3.20 -3.48
N CYS A 28 3.85 -3.15 -4.55
CA CYS A 28 4.22 -1.89 -5.20
C CYS A 28 3.02 -1.02 -5.61
N PHE A 29 1.85 -1.61 -5.82
CA PHE A 29 0.64 -0.82 -6.07
C PHE A 29 0.19 -0.03 -4.83
N ALA A 30 0.41 -0.54 -3.61
CA ALA A 30 0.16 0.23 -2.39
C ALA A 30 1.01 1.51 -2.36
N GLU A 31 2.25 1.44 -2.82
CA GLU A 31 3.13 2.62 -2.92
C GLU A 31 2.65 3.64 -3.97
N ASN A 32 2.12 3.17 -5.10
CA ASN A 32 1.51 4.06 -6.08
C ASN A 32 0.30 4.82 -5.50
N MET A 33 -0.52 4.14 -4.70
CA MET A 33 -1.64 4.78 -4.00
C MET A 33 -1.15 5.73 -2.91
N ALA A 34 -0.10 5.33 -2.16
CA ALA A 34 0.53 6.18 -1.16
C ALA A 34 1.07 7.48 -1.75
N GLN A 35 1.74 7.42 -2.89
CA GLN A 35 2.20 8.63 -3.61
C GLN A 35 1.05 9.57 -3.96
N LYS A 36 -0.16 9.06 -4.21
CA LYS A 36 -1.34 9.89 -4.40
C LYS A 36 -1.80 10.53 -3.10
N PHE A 37 -1.86 9.77 -2.01
CA PHE A 37 -2.17 10.32 -0.70
C PHE A 37 -1.17 11.41 -0.31
N ASP A 38 0.12 11.20 -0.50
CA ASP A 38 1.19 12.17 -0.23
C ASP A 38 1.09 13.42 -1.12
N TYR A 39 0.81 13.21 -2.43
CA TYR A 39 0.60 14.33 -3.36
C TYR A 39 -0.54 15.24 -2.90
N PHE A 40 -1.65 14.65 -2.47
CA PHE A 40 -2.82 15.36 -1.96
C PHE A 40 -2.72 15.70 -0.48
N LYS A 41 -1.58 15.43 0.18
CA LYS A 41 -1.29 15.82 1.58
C LYS A 41 -2.21 15.19 2.62
N PHE A 42 -2.70 13.98 2.38
CA PHE A 42 -3.33 13.18 3.43
C PHE A 42 -2.28 12.68 4.44
N GLN A 43 -2.73 12.40 5.66
CA GLN A 43 -1.89 11.77 6.67
C GLN A 43 -1.76 10.28 6.34
N ASN A 44 -0.66 9.89 5.70
CA ASN A 44 -0.44 8.55 5.17
C ASN A 44 0.93 8.01 5.57
N GLU A 45 0.96 6.72 5.88
CA GLU A 45 2.17 5.94 6.09
C GLU A 45 2.05 4.62 5.36
N THR A 46 3.10 4.18 4.68
CA THR A 46 3.03 2.99 3.83
C THR A 46 4.30 2.17 3.91
N ASN A 47 4.14 0.84 4.00
CA ASN A 47 5.22 -0.14 3.88
C ASN A 47 6.47 0.15 4.73
N PRO A 48 6.38 0.34 6.05
CA PRO A 48 7.55 0.67 6.88
C PRO A 48 8.64 -0.42 6.88
N PHE A 49 8.29 -1.65 6.49
CA PHE A 49 9.22 -2.77 6.28
C PHE A 49 9.51 -3.02 4.78
N GLY A 50 9.17 -2.04 3.93
CA GLY A 50 9.21 -2.14 2.48
C GLY A 50 8.07 -3.02 1.92
N ILE A 51 8.12 -3.30 0.61
CA ILE A 51 7.08 -4.04 -0.09
C ILE A 51 6.97 -5.49 0.43
N ILE A 52 5.82 -5.83 1.02
CA ILE A 52 5.44 -7.18 1.44
C ILE A 52 4.05 -7.47 0.87
N PHE A 53 3.90 -8.48 0.03
CA PHE A 53 2.71 -8.65 -0.79
C PHE A 53 1.97 -9.98 -0.63
N ASN A 54 2.50 -10.95 0.14
CA ASN A 54 1.75 -12.18 0.44
C ASN A 54 1.11 -12.11 1.83
N PRO A 55 -0.07 -12.72 2.02
CA PRO A 55 -0.84 -12.61 3.27
C PRO A 55 -0.07 -13.05 4.51
N VAL A 56 0.65 -14.17 4.44
CA VAL A 56 1.34 -14.75 5.60
C VAL A 56 2.51 -13.89 6.07
N SER A 57 3.26 -13.30 5.14
CA SER A 57 4.35 -12.39 5.51
C SER A 57 3.83 -11.07 6.08
N ILE A 58 2.67 -10.56 5.60
CA ILE A 58 2.00 -9.39 6.19
C ILE A 58 1.51 -9.73 7.61
N GLU A 59 0.85 -10.85 7.80
CA GLU A 59 0.44 -11.31 9.14
C GLU A 59 1.63 -11.38 10.09
N ARG A 60 2.73 -11.99 9.64
CA ARG A 60 3.91 -12.20 10.47
C ARG A 60 4.52 -10.88 10.94
N ILE A 61 4.68 -9.91 10.05
CA ILE A 61 5.25 -8.61 10.43
C ILE A 61 4.29 -7.83 11.34
N ILE A 62 2.97 -7.88 11.08
CA ILE A 62 1.98 -7.24 11.94
C ILE A 62 1.98 -7.89 13.33
N ARG A 63 2.07 -9.21 13.41
CA ARG A 63 2.19 -9.93 14.69
C ARG A 63 3.42 -9.47 15.46
N ARG A 64 4.58 -9.39 14.82
CA ARG A 64 5.84 -8.90 15.42
C ARG A 64 5.66 -7.48 15.98
N VAL A 65 4.99 -6.61 15.22
CA VAL A 65 4.68 -5.22 15.63
C VAL A 65 3.74 -5.17 16.84
N VAL A 66 2.64 -5.91 16.80
CA VAL A 66 1.64 -5.91 17.88
C VAL A 66 2.23 -6.47 19.17
N GLU A 67 2.96 -7.58 19.08
CA GLU A 67 3.64 -8.25 20.20
C GLU A 67 4.93 -7.54 20.64
N GLN A 68 5.39 -6.53 19.91
CA GLN A 68 6.67 -5.84 20.13
C GLN A 68 7.88 -6.79 20.18
N LYS A 69 7.86 -7.80 19.34
CA LYS A 69 8.96 -8.75 19.22
C LYS A 69 10.09 -8.14 18.39
N LEU A 70 11.11 -7.62 19.07
CA LEU A 70 12.25 -6.99 18.40
C LEU A 70 13.04 -7.98 17.54
N PHE A 71 13.67 -7.47 16.50
CA PHE A 71 14.66 -8.18 15.71
C PHE A 71 15.98 -8.29 16.46
N THR A 72 16.63 -9.43 16.32
CA THR A 72 17.90 -9.77 16.95
C THR A 72 18.89 -10.20 15.87
N GLU A 73 20.13 -10.43 16.25
CA GLU A 73 21.18 -10.95 15.35
C GLU A 73 20.76 -12.27 14.65
N LYS A 74 19.87 -13.06 15.26
CA LYS A 74 19.36 -14.32 14.70
C LYS A 74 18.36 -14.12 13.58
N ASP A 75 17.80 -12.90 13.44
CA ASP A 75 16.81 -12.55 12.43
C ASP A 75 17.44 -11.96 11.16
N VAL A 76 18.75 -11.71 11.18
CA VAL A 76 19.48 -11.09 10.07
C VAL A 76 20.61 -12.00 9.57
N PHE A 77 20.98 -11.87 8.31
CA PHE A 77 22.05 -12.65 7.68
C PHE A 77 22.85 -11.81 6.70
N PHE A 78 24.12 -12.18 6.47
CA PHE A 78 25.01 -11.49 5.55
C PHE A 78 25.02 -12.18 4.18
N HIS A 79 24.76 -11.43 3.12
CA HIS A 79 24.81 -11.91 1.75
C HIS A 79 25.10 -10.76 0.77
N ASN A 80 25.93 -11.01 -0.26
CA ASN A 80 26.30 -10.00 -1.26
C ASN A 80 26.71 -8.66 -0.61
N GLU A 81 27.65 -8.72 0.37
CA GLU A 81 28.24 -7.57 1.05
C GLU A 81 27.26 -6.68 1.84
N ARG A 82 26.06 -7.19 2.14
CA ARG A 82 25.05 -6.49 2.94
C ARG A 82 24.38 -7.42 3.93
N TRP A 83 23.88 -6.85 5.01
CA TRP A 83 23.00 -7.51 5.97
C TRP A 83 21.55 -7.39 5.51
N HIS A 84 20.80 -8.47 5.68
CA HIS A 84 19.42 -8.62 5.23
C HIS A 84 18.55 -9.23 6.32
N CYS A 85 17.23 -9.04 6.19
CA CYS A 85 16.23 -9.71 7.01
C CYS A 85 15.16 -10.35 6.09
N PHE A 86 14.91 -11.66 6.24
CA PHE A 86 13.91 -12.35 5.41
C PHE A 86 12.48 -11.87 5.63
N GLU A 87 12.21 -11.13 6.72
CA GLU A 87 10.88 -10.58 7.00
C GLU A 87 10.67 -9.17 6.42
N ALA A 88 11.71 -8.53 5.84
CA ALA A 88 11.67 -7.17 5.31
C ALA A 88 12.11 -7.11 3.85
N HIS A 89 11.80 -6.00 3.17
CA HIS A 89 12.22 -5.76 1.78
C HIS A 89 13.72 -5.42 1.69
N SER A 90 14.29 -5.66 0.51
CA SER A 90 15.72 -5.41 0.25
C SER A 90 16.14 -3.94 0.39
N ASP A 91 15.20 -3.01 0.31
CA ASP A 91 15.49 -1.57 0.45
C ASP A 91 15.98 -1.20 1.84
N LEU A 92 15.61 -2.02 2.86
CA LEU A 92 16.10 -1.85 4.22
C LEU A 92 17.47 -2.50 4.47
N SER A 93 17.98 -3.30 3.51
CA SER A 93 19.28 -3.96 3.68
C SER A 93 20.40 -2.95 3.87
N ASN A 94 21.31 -3.23 4.79
CA ASN A 94 22.40 -2.33 5.18
C ASN A 94 23.76 -3.03 5.11
N TRP A 95 24.81 -2.27 4.92
CA TRP A 95 26.19 -2.75 5.02
C TRP A 95 26.62 -2.99 6.47
N ASP A 96 25.98 -2.30 7.42
CA ASP A 96 26.18 -2.45 8.85
C ASP A 96 25.01 -3.22 9.49
N ARG A 97 25.34 -4.21 10.34
CA ARG A 97 24.37 -5.06 11.01
C ARG A 97 23.58 -4.32 12.08
N GLU A 98 24.27 -3.52 12.87
CA GLU A 98 23.66 -2.81 13.99
C GLU A 98 22.70 -1.73 13.49
N GLU A 99 23.09 -1.00 12.41
CA GLU A 99 22.21 -0.03 11.76
C GLU A 99 20.96 -0.69 11.15
N LEU A 100 21.10 -1.90 10.57
CA LEU A 100 19.94 -2.66 10.10
C LEU A 100 18.99 -3.01 11.24
N LEU A 101 19.53 -3.55 12.35
CA LEU A 101 18.74 -3.92 13.53
C LEU A 101 18.06 -2.70 14.16
N GLU A 102 18.76 -1.59 14.28
CA GLU A 102 18.18 -0.33 14.78
C GLU A 102 17.02 0.14 13.88
N THR A 103 17.23 0.15 12.56
CA THR A 103 16.20 0.53 11.56
C THR A 103 14.97 -0.36 11.67
N LEU A 104 15.15 -1.68 11.71
CA LEU A 104 14.04 -2.63 11.81
C LEU A 104 13.28 -2.50 13.15
N ASN A 105 14.00 -2.32 14.25
CA ASN A 105 13.38 -2.18 15.57
C ASN A 105 12.67 -0.84 15.74
N LYS A 106 13.21 0.24 15.21
CA LYS A 106 12.52 1.53 15.14
C LYS A 106 11.26 1.43 14.30
N ALA A 107 11.30 0.69 13.16
CA ALA A 107 10.11 0.45 12.35
C ALA A 107 9.01 -0.29 13.13
N ILE A 108 9.34 -1.25 14.03
CA ILE A 108 8.36 -1.91 14.91
C ILE A 108 7.65 -0.88 15.81
N GLU A 109 8.41 -0.03 16.50
CA GLU A 109 7.86 0.95 17.44
C GLU A 109 6.95 1.96 16.74
N VAL A 110 7.46 2.56 15.64
CA VAL A 110 6.72 3.55 14.85
C VAL A 110 5.45 2.93 14.28
N THR A 111 5.54 1.74 13.69
CA THR A 111 4.39 1.05 13.09
C THR A 111 3.33 0.71 14.13
N LYS A 112 3.71 0.27 15.34
CA LYS A 112 2.74 0.00 16.41
C LYS A 112 1.97 1.25 16.79
N HIS A 113 2.66 2.38 16.95
CA HIS A 113 2.02 3.66 17.26
C HIS A 113 1.06 4.07 16.14
N GLN A 114 1.51 3.99 14.89
CA GLN A 114 0.71 4.34 13.72
C GLN A 114 -0.53 3.45 13.57
N LEU A 115 -0.39 2.12 13.69
CA LEU A 115 -1.53 1.19 13.65
C LEU A 115 -2.56 1.50 14.74
N LYS A 116 -2.11 1.85 15.95
CA LYS A 116 -2.99 2.20 17.07
C LYS A 116 -3.81 3.46 16.79
N ASP A 117 -3.20 4.43 16.08
CA ASP A 117 -3.79 5.74 15.81
C ASP A 117 -4.54 5.82 14.48
N SER A 118 -4.37 4.84 13.60
CA SER A 118 -4.93 4.86 12.25
C SER A 118 -6.43 4.69 12.25
N SER A 119 -7.13 5.52 11.49
CA SER A 119 -8.55 5.38 11.21
C SER A 119 -8.81 4.35 10.10
N HIS A 120 -7.91 4.28 9.10
CA HIS A 120 -8.03 3.41 7.95
C HIS A 120 -6.76 2.58 7.74
N ILE A 121 -6.96 1.29 7.52
CA ILE A 121 -5.89 0.33 7.20
C ILE A 121 -6.15 -0.20 5.79
N ILE A 122 -5.25 0.07 4.87
CA ILE A 122 -5.33 -0.39 3.47
C ILE A 122 -4.36 -1.54 3.27
N ILE A 123 -4.84 -2.71 2.83
CA ILE A 123 -4.00 -3.87 2.59
C ILE A 123 -4.13 -4.31 1.13
N THR A 124 -2.99 -4.28 0.41
CA THR A 124 -2.91 -4.67 -1.00
C THR A 124 -2.17 -6.00 -1.16
N TYR A 125 -2.91 -7.08 -1.34
CA TYR A 125 -2.30 -8.39 -1.59
C TYR A 125 -1.84 -8.54 -3.04
N GLY A 126 -0.62 -9.06 -3.24
CA GLY A 126 -0.01 -9.22 -4.56
C GLY A 126 -0.13 -10.63 -5.13
N THR A 127 0.24 -11.63 -4.34
CA THR A 127 0.30 -13.04 -4.76
C THR A 127 0.05 -13.98 -3.58
N SER A 128 -0.42 -15.18 -3.89
CA SER A 128 -0.44 -16.33 -2.96
C SER A 128 0.76 -17.28 -3.13
N TRP A 129 1.65 -17.01 -4.09
CA TRP A 129 2.94 -17.67 -4.13
C TRP A 129 3.86 -17.17 -3.03
N ILE A 130 4.48 -18.09 -2.32
CA ILE A 130 5.45 -17.82 -1.26
C ILE A 130 6.76 -18.58 -1.52
N TYR A 131 7.80 -18.11 -0.87
CA TYR A 131 9.06 -18.85 -0.75
C TYR A 131 9.26 -19.22 0.71
N ARG A 132 9.60 -20.51 0.92
CA ARG A 132 9.96 -21.03 2.24
C ARG A 132 11.45 -21.35 2.24
N ASN A 133 12.19 -20.80 3.18
CA ASN A 133 13.59 -21.17 3.37
C ASN A 133 13.69 -22.62 3.83
N VAL A 134 14.48 -23.43 3.13
CA VAL A 134 14.58 -24.90 3.35
C VAL A 134 15.19 -25.23 4.71
N GLU A 135 16.14 -24.44 5.18
CA GLU A 135 16.84 -24.69 6.43
C GLU A 135 15.98 -24.32 7.65
N SER A 136 15.39 -23.13 7.63
CA SER A 136 14.59 -22.60 8.75
C SER A 136 13.11 -22.97 8.68
N GLU A 137 12.65 -23.55 7.55
CA GLU A 137 11.24 -23.83 7.25
C GLU A 137 10.31 -22.62 7.30
N GLN A 138 10.88 -21.40 7.34
CA GLN A 138 10.12 -20.17 7.47
C GLN A 138 9.76 -19.57 6.12
N ILE A 139 8.52 -19.07 6.00
CA ILE A 139 8.10 -18.26 4.85
C ILE A 139 8.84 -16.94 4.91
N VAL A 140 9.41 -16.53 3.77
CA VAL A 140 10.16 -15.28 3.66
C VAL A 140 9.34 -14.23 2.89
N ALA A 141 9.47 -12.97 3.30
CA ALA A 141 8.88 -11.84 2.57
C ALA A 141 9.73 -11.48 1.34
N ASN A 142 11.05 -11.62 1.44
CA ASN A 142 11.99 -11.36 0.36
C ASN A 142 13.16 -12.34 0.39
N CYS A 143 13.57 -12.85 -0.77
CA CYS A 143 14.69 -13.79 -0.91
C CYS A 143 16.06 -13.11 -0.99
N HIS A 144 16.16 -11.80 -1.10
CA HIS A 144 17.41 -11.00 -1.14
C HIS A 144 18.44 -11.51 -2.14
N LYS A 145 18.00 -12.05 -3.28
CA LYS A 145 18.89 -12.67 -4.31
C LYS A 145 19.73 -13.85 -3.80
N VAL A 146 19.40 -14.40 -2.64
CA VAL A 146 19.97 -15.67 -2.17
C VAL A 146 19.63 -16.78 -3.19
N PRO A 147 20.53 -17.73 -3.46
CA PRO A 147 20.31 -18.78 -4.47
C PRO A 147 19.00 -19.52 -4.28
N GLN A 148 18.23 -19.67 -5.36
CA GLN A 148 16.87 -20.20 -5.34
C GLN A 148 16.79 -21.63 -4.75
N LYS A 149 17.85 -22.43 -4.84
CA LYS A 149 17.92 -23.75 -4.23
C LYS A 149 17.78 -23.77 -2.70
N GLN A 150 17.91 -22.60 -2.04
CA GLN A 150 17.68 -22.48 -0.59
C GLN A 150 16.21 -22.24 -0.24
N PHE A 151 15.32 -22.19 -1.23
CA PHE A 151 13.90 -21.98 -1.01
C PHE A 151 13.07 -23.03 -1.73
N SER A 152 12.01 -23.51 -1.08
CA SER A 152 10.87 -24.12 -1.75
C SER A 152 9.87 -23.06 -2.13
N LYS A 153 9.30 -23.17 -3.33
CA LYS A 153 8.23 -22.29 -3.81
C LYS A 153 6.90 -22.99 -3.66
N GLU A 154 5.96 -22.37 -2.98
CA GLU A 154 4.68 -22.95 -2.62
C GLU A 154 3.52 -22.02 -2.96
N LEU A 155 2.39 -22.59 -3.38
CA LEU A 155 1.14 -21.87 -3.53
C LEU A 155 0.32 -22.01 -2.25
N LEU A 156 0.01 -20.91 -1.58
CA LEU A 156 -0.86 -20.90 -0.41
C LEU A 156 -2.27 -21.39 -0.77
N LEU A 157 -2.82 -22.28 0.03
CA LEU A 157 -4.21 -22.70 -0.08
C LEU A 157 -5.17 -21.61 0.39
N VAL A 158 -6.40 -21.65 -0.09
CA VAL A 158 -7.42 -20.63 0.20
C VAL A 158 -7.70 -20.50 1.70
N ASP A 159 -7.79 -21.61 2.41
CA ASP A 159 -8.03 -21.66 3.86
C ASP A 159 -6.86 -21.06 4.68
N VAL A 160 -5.62 -21.31 4.25
CA VAL A 160 -4.41 -20.71 4.85
C VAL A 160 -4.42 -19.18 4.69
N ILE A 161 -4.75 -18.72 3.48
CA ILE A 161 -4.86 -17.28 3.19
C ILE A 161 -5.98 -16.66 4.02
N GLN A 162 -7.16 -17.30 4.06
CA GLN A 162 -8.31 -16.86 4.84
C GLN A 162 -7.95 -16.72 6.31
N LYS A 163 -7.31 -17.73 6.90
CA LYS A 163 -6.85 -17.68 8.29
C LYS A 163 -5.86 -16.56 8.53
N SER A 164 -4.92 -16.35 7.61
CA SER A 164 -3.91 -15.29 7.72
C SER A 164 -4.53 -13.90 7.65
N ILE A 165 -5.48 -13.66 6.75
CA ILE A 165 -6.22 -12.40 6.67
C ILE A 165 -6.99 -12.15 7.99
N GLN A 166 -7.69 -13.19 8.50
CA GLN A 166 -8.42 -13.07 9.75
C GLN A 166 -7.49 -12.74 10.94
N ASN A 167 -6.38 -13.47 11.07
CA ASN A 167 -5.39 -13.21 12.10
C ASN A 167 -4.84 -11.77 12.02
N THR A 168 -4.58 -11.27 10.81
CA THR A 168 -4.15 -9.90 10.56
C THR A 168 -5.15 -8.87 11.09
N ILE A 169 -6.44 -9.08 10.79
CA ILE A 169 -7.52 -8.23 11.29
C ILE A 169 -7.60 -8.28 12.81
N ASP A 170 -7.56 -9.46 13.41
CA ASP A 170 -7.68 -9.66 14.85
C ASP A 170 -6.50 -9.05 15.60
N LEU A 171 -5.28 -9.21 15.08
CA LEU A 171 -4.08 -8.57 15.63
C LEU A 171 -4.19 -7.05 15.63
N ILE A 172 -4.57 -6.44 14.51
CA ILE A 172 -4.72 -4.99 14.44
C ILE A 172 -5.85 -4.54 15.38
N ARG A 173 -6.98 -5.23 15.41
CA ARG A 173 -8.11 -4.90 16.30
C ARG A 173 -7.80 -5.05 17.77
N SER A 174 -6.87 -5.91 18.14
CA SER A 174 -6.43 -6.04 19.53
C SER A 174 -5.80 -4.76 20.09
N ILE A 175 -5.26 -3.91 19.21
CA ILE A 175 -4.65 -2.61 19.57
C ILE A 175 -5.43 -1.40 19.07
N ASN A 176 -6.31 -1.59 18.08
CA ASN A 176 -7.15 -0.55 17.49
C ASN A 176 -8.50 -1.12 17.04
N SER A 177 -9.47 -1.15 17.95
CA SER A 177 -10.81 -1.71 17.70
C SER A 177 -11.64 -0.91 16.69
N ASN A 178 -11.28 0.35 16.40
CA ASN A 178 -12.02 1.25 15.52
C ASN A 178 -11.51 1.26 14.07
N ALA A 179 -10.38 0.61 13.80
CA ALA A 179 -9.79 0.60 12.47
C ALA A 179 -10.78 0.10 11.40
N GLN A 180 -10.89 0.88 10.32
CA GLN A 180 -11.60 0.51 9.10
C GLN A 180 -10.62 -0.17 8.16
N PHE A 181 -11.02 -1.28 7.54
CA PHE A 181 -10.15 -1.98 6.61
C PHE A 181 -10.61 -1.77 5.17
N ILE A 182 -9.67 -1.48 4.29
CA ILE A 182 -9.88 -1.47 2.85
C ILE A 182 -8.92 -2.51 2.26
N PHE A 183 -9.48 -3.57 1.72
CA PHE A 183 -8.71 -4.60 1.04
C PHE A 183 -8.73 -4.40 -0.46
N THR A 184 -7.61 -4.72 -1.10
CA THR A 184 -7.52 -4.75 -2.55
C THR A 184 -6.54 -5.82 -3.01
N VAL A 185 -6.71 -6.30 -4.23
CA VAL A 185 -5.76 -7.20 -4.89
C VAL A 185 -5.00 -6.40 -5.93
N SER A 186 -3.67 -6.45 -5.86
CA SER A 186 -2.78 -5.72 -6.75
C SER A 186 -3.11 -5.96 -8.22
N PRO A 187 -3.24 -4.91 -9.05
CA PRO A 187 -3.46 -5.03 -10.49
C PRO A 187 -2.24 -5.55 -11.25
N VAL A 188 -1.06 -5.60 -10.60
CA VAL A 188 0.16 -6.12 -11.21
C VAL A 188 0.10 -7.64 -11.35
N ARG A 189 0.44 -8.14 -12.54
CA ARG A 189 0.53 -9.58 -12.81
C ARG A 189 1.95 -10.08 -12.59
N HIS A 190 2.11 -11.04 -11.69
CA HIS A 190 3.40 -11.67 -11.40
C HIS A 190 3.67 -12.85 -12.35
N ILE A 191 3.94 -12.56 -13.63
CA ILE A 191 4.11 -13.59 -14.67
C ILE A 191 5.47 -14.28 -14.66
N LYS A 192 6.39 -13.88 -13.78
CA LYS A 192 7.65 -14.61 -13.59
C LYS A 192 7.40 -16.09 -13.23
N ASP A 193 6.24 -16.36 -12.64
CA ASP A 193 5.81 -17.70 -12.25
C ASP A 193 5.04 -18.42 -13.38
N GLY A 194 4.61 -17.71 -14.39
CA GLY A 194 3.74 -18.14 -15.48
C GLY A 194 2.40 -17.40 -15.46
N PHE A 195 1.73 -17.34 -16.61
CA PHE A 195 0.41 -16.68 -16.72
C PHE A 195 -0.69 -17.45 -16.00
N ILE A 196 -0.67 -18.79 -16.15
CA ILE A 196 -1.64 -19.69 -15.48
C ILE A 196 -1.42 -19.61 -13.98
N GLU A 197 -0.18 -19.70 -13.54
CA GLU A 197 0.25 -19.65 -12.14
C GLU A 197 -0.13 -18.30 -11.48
N ASN A 198 0.03 -17.19 -12.21
CA ASN A 198 -0.45 -15.90 -11.74
C ASN A 198 -1.97 -15.88 -11.57
N GLN A 199 -2.72 -16.40 -12.54
CA GLN A 199 -4.19 -16.45 -12.46
C GLN A 199 -4.65 -17.32 -11.29
N LEU A 200 -4.03 -18.50 -11.10
CA LEU A 200 -4.31 -19.38 -9.98
C LEU A 200 -4.05 -18.68 -8.64
N SER A 201 -2.92 -18.00 -8.53
CA SER A 201 -2.54 -17.22 -7.35
C SER A 201 -3.57 -16.14 -7.01
N LYS A 202 -3.99 -15.35 -8.01
CA LYS A 202 -5.01 -14.32 -7.83
C LYS A 202 -6.36 -14.91 -7.44
N SER A 203 -6.75 -16.04 -8.05
CA SER A 203 -8.00 -16.74 -7.71
C SER A 203 -8.04 -17.19 -6.25
N HIS A 204 -6.93 -17.69 -5.69
CA HIS A 204 -6.83 -18.04 -4.28
C HIS A 204 -6.99 -16.82 -3.36
N LEU A 205 -6.37 -15.68 -3.72
CA LEU A 205 -6.53 -14.43 -2.97
C LEU A 205 -7.99 -13.96 -2.97
N PHE A 206 -8.64 -13.95 -4.13
CA PHE A 206 -10.06 -13.55 -4.24
C PHE A 206 -10.98 -14.46 -3.44
N ALA A 207 -10.83 -15.78 -3.60
CA ALA A 207 -11.67 -16.75 -2.90
C ALA A 207 -11.57 -16.57 -1.37
N ALA A 208 -10.33 -16.44 -0.85
CA ALA A 208 -10.09 -16.25 0.57
C ALA A 208 -10.65 -14.93 1.08
N LEU A 209 -10.32 -13.82 0.40
CA LEU A 209 -10.70 -12.48 0.82
C LEU A 209 -12.22 -12.30 0.81
N HIS A 210 -12.89 -12.67 -0.27
CA HIS A 210 -14.34 -12.54 -0.37
C HIS A 210 -15.11 -13.49 0.57
N SER A 211 -14.53 -14.63 0.93
CA SER A 211 -15.09 -15.48 1.98
C SER A 211 -15.14 -14.76 3.34
N ILE A 212 -14.11 -14.03 3.70
CA ILE A 212 -14.06 -13.22 4.94
C ILE A 212 -15.04 -12.05 4.85
N LEU A 213 -14.99 -11.28 3.77
CA LEU A 213 -15.81 -10.06 3.61
C LEU A 213 -17.32 -10.36 3.61
N LYS A 214 -17.73 -11.51 3.09
CA LYS A 214 -19.13 -11.96 3.09
C LYS A 214 -19.58 -12.62 4.39
N SER A 215 -18.65 -12.94 5.28
CA SER A 215 -18.97 -13.60 6.55
C SER A 215 -19.65 -12.63 7.51
N LYS A 216 -20.93 -12.90 7.86
CA LYS A 216 -21.66 -12.16 8.90
C LYS A 216 -21.09 -12.35 10.31
N ILE A 217 -20.26 -13.38 10.49
CA ILE A 217 -19.69 -13.77 11.80
C ILE A 217 -18.76 -12.67 12.32
N TYR A 218 -18.09 -11.96 11.44
CA TYR A 218 -17.01 -11.06 11.84
C TYR A 218 -17.44 -9.59 12.02
N ASN A 219 -18.69 -9.22 11.65
CA ASN A 219 -19.19 -7.83 11.70
C ASN A 219 -18.11 -6.81 11.29
N LEU A 220 -17.43 -7.11 10.19
CA LEU A 220 -16.22 -6.42 9.76
C LEU A 220 -16.60 -5.06 9.18
N LYS A 221 -16.10 -3.99 9.79
CA LYS A 221 -16.04 -2.69 9.13
C LYS A 221 -14.93 -2.77 8.07
N SER A 222 -15.22 -3.35 6.92
CA SER A 222 -14.22 -3.59 5.87
C SER A 222 -14.86 -3.50 4.50
N ASP A 223 -14.13 -2.86 3.60
CA ASP A 223 -14.49 -2.66 2.21
C ASP A 223 -13.49 -3.40 1.29
N TYR A 224 -13.93 -3.70 0.07
CA TYR A 224 -13.08 -4.18 -1.00
C TYR A 224 -13.03 -3.16 -2.14
N PHE A 225 -11.82 -2.68 -2.45
CA PHE A 225 -11.60 -1.83 -3.61
C PHE A 225 -11.08 -2.66 -4.80
N PRO A 226 -11.81 -2.70 -5.94
CA PRO A 226 -11.55 -3.63 -7.02
C PRO A 226 -10.44 -3.16 -7.99
N SER A 227 -9.24 -2.88 -7.48
CA SER A 227 -8.14 -2.34 -8.32
C SER A 227 -7.69 -3.32 -9.40
N TYR A 228 -7.72 -4.62 -9.12
CA TYR A 228 -7.39 -5.65 -10.10
C TYR A 228 -8.42 -5.70 -11.22
N GLU A 229 -9.70 -5.74 -10.88
CA GLU A 229 -10.79 -5.79 -11.84
C GLU A 229 -10.84 -4.52 -12.71
N ILE A 230 -10.60 -3.35 -12.13
CA ILE A 230 -10.49 -2.10 -12.90
C ILE A 230 -9.41 -2.24 -13.98
N MET A 231 -8.23 -2.73 -13.61
CA MET A 231 -7.14 -2.90 -14.56
C MET A 231 -7.44 -3.97 -15.61
N MET A 232 -8.03 -5.11 -15.22
CA MET A 232 -8.24 -6.24 -16.09
C MET A 232 -9.49 -6.10 -16.96
N ASP A 233 -10.54 -5.42 -16.48
CA ASP A 233 -11.84 -5.38 -17.14
C ASP A 233 -12.20 -4.02 -17.74
N GLU A 234 -11.84 -2.90 -17.11
CA GLU A 234 -12.05 -1.57 -17.69
C GLU A 234 -10.87 -1.10 -18.56
N LEU A 235 -9.62 -1.33 -18.09
CA LEU A 235 -8.41 -0.87 -18.74
C LEU A 235 -7.78 -1.98 -19.58
N ARG A 236 -8.56 -2.58 -20.49
CA ARG A 236 -8.20 -3.75 -21.31
C ARG A 236 -7.25 -3.44 -22.48
N ASP A 237 -6.41 -2.44 -22.38
CA ASP A 237 -5.55 -2.03 -23.48
C ASP A 237 -4.12 -1.83 -22.97
N TYR A 238 -3.13 -2.28 -23.73
CA TYR A 238 -1.72 -2.15 -23.37
C TYR A 238 -1.24 -0.70 -23.21
N ARG A 239 -1.98 0.30 -23.72
CA ARG A 239 -1.70 1.74 -23.45
C ARG A 239 -1.73 2.10 -21.98
N PHE A 240 -2.35 1.29 -21.14
CA PHE A 240 -2.46 1.50 -19.69
C PHE A 240 -1.36 0.82 -18.89
N TYR A 241 -0.45 0.12 -19.56
CA TYR A 241 0.68 -0.56 -18.94
C TYR A 241 1.98 0.22 -19.14
N GLY A 242 2.93 0.03 -18.24
CA GLY A 242 4.31 0.48 -18.39
C GLY A 242 5.06 -0.31 -19.48
N GLU A 243 6.34 -0.01 -19.66
CA GLU A 243 7.19 -0.65 -20.69
C GLU A 243 7.29 -2.17 -20.52
N ASP A 244 7.16 -2.67 -19.30
CA ASP A 244 7.19 -4.12 -19.00
C ASP A 244 5.88 -4.85 -19.33
N MET A 245 4.84 -4.14 -19.74
CA MET A 245 3.50 -4.66 -20.05
C MET A 245 2.80 -5.37 -18.86
N LEU A 246 3.23 -5.09 -17.64
CA LEU A 246 2.74 -5.73 -16.41
C LEU A 246 2.27 -4.73 -15.35
N HIS A 247 3.06 -3.69 -15.13
CA HIS A 247 2.72 -2.65 -14.18
C HIS A 247 1.80 -1.61 -14.81
N PRO A 248 0.78 -1.12 -14.11
CA PRO A 248 -0.01 0.01 -14.58
C PRO A 248 0.90 1.24 -14.74
N ASN A 249 0.73 1.96 -15.85
CA ASN A 249 1.40 3.24 -16.04
C ASN A 249 0.69 4.37 -15.31
N GLN A 250 1.23 5.58 -15.37
CA GLN A 250 0.70 6.75 -14.65
C GLN A 250 -0.77 7.04 -15.01
N MET A 251 -1.18 6.88 -16.28
CA MET A 251 -2.55 7.09 -16.71
C MET A 251 -3.52 6.10 -16.05
N ALA A 252 -3.13 4.84 -15.95
CA ALA A 252 -3.91 3.81 -15.27
C ALA A 252 -3.98 4.06 -13.76
N ILE A 253 -2.86 4.44 -13.13
CA ILE A 253 -2.80 4.80 -11.71
C ILE A 253 -3.72 5.99 -11.43
N ASP A 254 -3.69 7.03 -12.27
CA ASP A 254 -4.54 8.22 -12.13
C ASP A 254 -6.04 7.87 -12.27
N TYR A 255 -6.37 6.97 -13.18
CA TYR A 255 -7.73 6.49 -13.37
C TYR A 255 -8.21 5.68 -12.16
N ILE A 256 -7.41 4.73 -11.67
CA ILE A 256 -7.73 3.94 -10.48
C ILE A 256 -7.87 4.84 -9.24
N TRP A 257 -6.96 5.81 -9.08
CA TRP A 257 -7.05 6.80 -8.02
C TRP A 257 -8.33 7.64 -8.09
N LYS A 258 -8.73 8.06 -9.29
CA LYS A 258 -10.00 8.79 -9.49
C LYS A 258 -11.17 7.96 -8.97
N LEU A 259 -11.27 6.69 -9.38
CA LEU A 259 -12.33 5.81 -8.93
C LEU A 259 -12.28 5.55 -7.41
N PHE A 260 -11.07 5.43 -6.85
CA PHE A 260 -10.90 5.34 -5.40
C PHE A 260 -11.41 6.60 -4.70
N SER A 261 -10.98 7.77 -5.15
CA SER A 261 -11.35 9.04 -4.52
C SER A 261 -12.85 9.33 -4.59
N GLU A 262 -13.50 9.03 -5.71
CA GLU A 262 -14.95 9.23 -5.89
C GLU A 262 -15.80 8.35 -4.96
N ASN A 263 -15.24 7.21 -4.46
CA ASN A 263 -16.01 6.24 -3.67
C ASN A 263 -15.55 6.11 -2.21
N TYR A 264 -14.28 6.44 -1.91
CA TYR A 264 -13.68 6.25 -0.59
C TYR A 264 -13.26 7.55 0.10
N ILE A 265 -13.26 8.68 -0.60
CA ILE A 265 -12.91 9.97 -0.01
C ILE A 265 -14.18 10.81 0.15
N LEU A 266 -14.25 11.52 1.28
CA LEU A 266 -15.39 12.39 1.62
C LEU A 266 -15.52 13.51 0.57
N PRO A 267 -16.74 13.84 0.07
CA PRO A 267 -16.93 14.88 -0.96
C PRO A 267 -16.30 16.23 -0.61
N GLU A 268 -16.37 16.67 0.64
CA GLU A 268 -15.76 17.91 1.10
C GLU A 268 -14.23 17.87 0.99
N SER A 269 -13.63 16.69 1.19
CA SER A 269 -12.18 16.49 1.03
C SER A 269 -11.75 16.52 -0.43
N ILE A 270 -12.63 16.17 -1.37
CA ILE A 270 -12.35 16.31 -2.82
C ILE A 270 -12.13 17.78 -3.20
N LEU A 271 -12.87 18.71 -2.58
CA LEU A 271 -12.66 20.15 -2.81
C LEU A 271 -11.28 20.60 -2.31
N ILE A 272 -10.87 20.10 -1.15
CA ILE A 272 -9.53 20.37 -0.62
C ILE A 272 -8.43 19.75 -1.51
N MET A 273 -8.65 18.55 -2.03
CA MET A 273 -7.74 17.95 -3.01
C MET A 273 -7.56 18.83 -4.25
N GLN A 274 -8.60 19.49 -4.72
CA GLN A 274 -8.51 20.43 -5.84
C GLN A 274 -7.66 21.65 -5.48
N GLU A 275 -7.83 22.22 -4.28
CA GLU A 275 -6.99 23.32 -3.78
C GLU A 275 -5.51 22.87 -3.69
N VAL A 276 -5.25 21.68 -3.15
CA VAL A 276 -3.90 21.11 -3.07
C VAL A 276 -3.29 20.90 -4.46
N ASP A 277 -4.05 20.36 -5.41
CA ASP A 277 -3.60 20.14 -6.80
C ASP A 277 -3.22 21.47 -7.48
N GLU A 278 -4.03 22.52 -7.32
CA GLU A 278 -3.71 23.86 -7.82
C GLU A 278 -2.41 24.41 -7.22
N ILE A 279 -2.21 24.25 -5.91
CA ILE A 279 -0.98 24.68 -5.23
C ILE A 279 0.21 23.86 -5.74
N GLN A 280 0.12 22.54 -5.81
CA GLN A 280 1.17 21.66 -6.31
C GLN A 280 1.57 21.99 -7.75
N LYS A 281 0.61 22.22 -8.64
CA LYS A 281 0.85 22.65 -10.03
C LYS A 281 1.52 24.02 -10.09
N SER A 282 1.07 24.94 -9.23
CA SER A 282 1.64 26.28 -9.14
C SER A 282 3.10 26.28 -8.65
N LEU A 283 3.43 25.44 -7.68
CA LEU A 283 4.81 25.25 -7.18
C LEU A 283 5.75 24.66 -8.23
N ARG A 284 5.24 23.81 -9.13
CA ARG A 284 6.02 23.21 -10.23
C ARG A 284 6.17 24.16 -11.43
N HIS A 285 5.40 25.23 -11.48
CA HIS A 285 5.46 26.17 -12.58
C HIS A 285 6.79 26.94 -12.59
N ARG A 286 7.52 26.87 -13.72
CA ARG A 286 8.75 27.62 -13.95
C ARG A 286 8.43 28.86 -14.78
N SER A 287 8.69 30.04 -14.22
CA SER A 287 8.49 31.31 -14.93
C SER A 287 9.63 31.55 -15.93
N PHE A 288 9.28 32.07 -17.11
CA PHE A 288 10.26 32.55 -18.08
C PHE A 288 10.90 33.87 -17.63
N ASN A 289 10.18 34.68 -16.82
CA ASN A 289 10.67 35.94 -16.26
C ASN A 289 10.35 36.02 -14.75
N PRO A 290 11.23 35.48 -13.89
CA PRO A 290 11.00 35.45 -12.45
C PRO A 290 10.87 36.84 -11.79
N GLU A 291 11.50 37.87 -12.35
CA GLU A 291 11.51 39.23 -11.81
C GLU A 291 10.29 40.05 -12.26
N SER A 292 9.42 39.51 -13.11
CA SER A 292 8.26 40.25 -13.59
C SER A 292 7.27 40.55 -12.47
N GLU A 293 6.67 41.75 -12.50
CA GLU A 293 5.60 42.10 -11.54
C GLU A 293 4.45 41.12 -11.53
N GLN A 294 4.12 40.57 -12.70
CA GLN A 294 3.08 39.55 -12.83
C GLN A 294 3.45 38.25 -12.07
N HIS A 295 4.71 37.81 -12.17
CA HIS A 295 5.18 36.61 -11.44
C HIS A 295 5.22 36.86 -9.94
N GLN A 296 5.65 38.03 -9.48
CA GLN A 296 5.62 38.38 -8.06
C GLN A 296 4.19 38.40 -7.49
N LYS A 297 3.23 38.96 -8.23
CA LYS A 297 1.81 38.89 -7.86
C LYS A 297 1.28 37.45 -7.81
N PHE A 298 1.70 36.58 -8.73
CA PHE A 298 1.36 35.14 -8.72
C PHE A 298 1.92 34.46 -7.48
N LEU A 299 3.20 34.68 -7.14
CA LEU A 299 3.82 34.11 -5.94
C LEU A 299 3.14 34.57 -4.65
N ALA A 300 2.78 35.84 -4.55
CA ALA A 300 2.06 36.39 -3.40
C ALA A 300 0.69 35.68 -3.20
N LYS A 301 -0.06 35.52 -4.28
CA LYS A 301 -1.34 34.78 -4.24
C LYS A 301 -1.15 33.30 -3.84
N LEU A 302 -0.12 32.65 -4.37
CA LEU A 302 0.22 31.27 -4.04
C LEU A 302 0.54 31.13 -2.54
N GLN A 303 1.38 32.01 -2.00
CA GLN A 303 1.70 32.04 -0.57
C GLN A 303 0.46 32.25 0.30
N GLN A 304 -0.46 33.11 -0.13
CA GLN A 304 -1.72 33.30 0.60
C GLN A 304 -2.59 32.07 0.60
N LYS A 305 -2.70 31.33 -0.55
CA LYS A 305 -3.42 30.06 -0.61
C LYS A 305 -2.79 29.02 0.32
N ILE A 306 -1.47 28.85 0.28
CA ILE A 306 -0.73 27.92 1.16
C ILE A 306 -1.00 28.23 2.62
N LYS A 307 -0.89 29.51 3.01
CA LYS A 307 -1.15 29.96 4.39
C LYS A 307 -2.58 29.66 4.82
N SER A 308 -3.57 30.02 4.01
CA SER A 308 -5.00 29.78 4.32
C SER A 308 -5.30 28.31 4.48
N LEU A 309 -4.72 27.43 3.64
CA LEU A 309 -4.93 25.98 3.76
C LEU A 309 -4.22 25.42 5.00
N GLY A 310 -2.99 25.86 5.32
CA GLY A 310 -2.26 25.46 6.52
C GLY A 310 -2.93 25.91 7.83
N GLU A 311 -3.65 27.04 7.82
CA GLU A 311 -4.46 27.46 8.98
C GLU A 311 -5.68 26.55 9.21
N LYS A 312 -6.31 26.04 8.13
CA LYS A 312 -7.42 25.10 8.19
C LYS A 312 -6.96 23.67 8.56
N LEU A 313 -5.81 23.26 8.04
CA LEU A 313 -5.26 21.89 8.14
C LEU A 313 -3.77 21.96 8.52
N PRO A 314 -3.43 22.09 9.80
CA PRO A 314 -2.05 22.34 10.26
C PRO A 314 -1.02 21.26 9.90
N HIS A 315 -1.45 20.05 9.57
CA HIS A 315 -0.57 18.95 9.14
C HIS A 315 -0.11 19.09 7.69
N ILE A 316 -0.79 19.91 6.86
CA ILE A 316 -0.43 20.11 5.45
C ILE A 316 0.80 21.04 5.35
N LYS A 317 1.85 20.52 4.70
CA LYS A 317 3.07 21.24 4.36
C LYS A 317 3.38 21.08 2.88
N PHE A 318 3.82 22.14 2.22
CA PHE A 318 4.21 22.18 0.80
C PHE A 318 5.70 22.36 0.61
#